data_993c9063894ab953aa812fd2b3fe1456
#
_entry.id   993c9063894ab953aa812fd2b3fe1456
#
_cell.length_a   1.000
_cell.length_b   1.000
_cell.length_c   1.000
_cell.angle_alpha   90.00
_cell.angle_beta   90.00
_cell.angle_gamma   90.00
#
_symmetry.space_group_name_H-M   'P 1'
#
loop_
_entity.id
_entity.type
_entity.pdbx_description
1 polymer ?
#
loop_
_entity_poly.entity_id
_entity_poly.type
_entity_poly.pdbx_seq_one_letter_code
_entity_poly.pdbx_strand_id
1 'polypeptide(L)'
;MKFMFTIYHDENVLDAMPEKEMQTLVDSAIEYAEELRRSGHYIVSNALQRTETARTIRVRAGEVSTSVGPFAETKEQLGGFFVIEAKDMDEACAVAARFPPARVAVIEVRPVQELTHSRDRRGLPS
;
A
#
# COMPACT_ATOMS: atom_id res chain seq x y z
N MET A 1 6.19 -16.33 2.20
CA MET A 1 6.54 -15.09 2.92
C MET A 1 5.57 -13.98 2.54
N LYS A 2 5.27 -13.11 3.48
CA LYS A 2 4.38 -11.98 3.23
C LYS A 2 5.17 -10.75 2.84
N PHE A 3 4.65 -10.03 1.86
CA PHE A 3 5.20 -8.75 1.41
C PHE A 3 4.07 -7.74 1.33
N MET A 4 4.42 -6.48 1.58
CA MET A 4 3.50 -5.38 1.31
C MET A 4 4.07 -4.57 0.16
N PHE A 5 3.23 -4.19 -0.80
CA PHE A 5 3.63 -3.12 -1.67
C PHE A 5 2.69 -1.93 -1.51
N THR A 6 3.30 -0.77 -1.40
CA THR A 6 2.61 0.50 -1.22
C THR A 6 2.65 1.29 -2.52
N ILE A 7 1.56 1.99 -2.78
CA ILE A 7 1.33 2.65 -4.06
C ILE A 7 1.30 4.16 -3.79
N TYR A 8 2.21 4.89 -4.44
CA TYR A 8 2.34 6.34 -4.30
C TYR A 8 2.02 6.99 -5.65
N HIS A 9 1.22 8.03 -5.63
CA HIS A 9 0.88 8.73 -6.86
C HIS A 9 0.74 10.24 -6.61
N ASP A 10 0.91 11.01 -7.69
CA ASP A 10 0.71 12.44 -7.69
C ASP A 10 -0.79 12.71 -7.87
N GLU A 11 -1.44 13.26 -6.84
CA GLU A 11 -2.87 13.54 -6.89
C GLU A 11 -3.24 14.54 -7.99
N ASN A 12 -2.32 15.43 -8.35
CA ASN A 12 -2.56 16.36 -9.45
C ASN A 12 -2.65 15.63 -10.80
N VAL A 13 -1.88 14.58 -10.98
CA VAL A 13 -1.95 13.75 -12.19
C VAL A 13 -3.31 13.06 -12.27
N LEU A 14 -3.78 12.51 -11.14
CA LEU A 14 -5.08 11.85 -11.08
C LEU A 14 -6.21 12.84 -11.31
N ASP A 15 -6.12 14.04 -10.73
CA ASP A 15 -7.15 15.07 -10.88
C ASP A 15 -7.28 15.58 -12.32
N ALA A 16 -6.18 15.57 -13.06
CA ALA A 16 -6.17 15.98 -14.48
C ALA A 16 -6.61 14.87 -15.43
N MET A 17 -6.77 13.65 -14.93
CA MET A 17 -7.11 12.49 -15.76
C MET A 17 -8.57 12.54 -16.21
N PRO A 18 -8.88 12.31 -17.51
CA PRO A 18 -10.25 12.21 -17.97
C PRO A 18 -11.02 11.11 -17.23
N GLU A 19 -12.30 11.32 -16.97
CA GLU A 19 -13.13 10.39 -16.22
C GLU A 19 -13.10 8.96 -16.79
N LYS A 20 -13.15 8.83 -18.10
CA LYS A 20 -13.13 7.53 -18.77
C LYS A 20 -11.80 6.80 -18.54
N GLU A 21 -10.69 7.54 -18.59
CA GLU A 21 -9.36 6.99 -18.32
C GLU A 21 -9.24 6.57 -16.86
N MET A 22 -9.76 7.38 -15.94
CA MET A 22 -9.78 7.05 -14.51
C MET A 22 -10.59 5.79 -14.26
N GLN A 23 -11.75 5.64 -14.89
CA GLN A 23 -12.59 4.45 -14.73
C GLN A 23 -11.85 3.20 -15.23
N THR A 24 -11.17 3.29 -16.37
CA THR A 24 -10.36 2.19 -16.88
C THR A 24 -9.25 1.82 -15.91
N LEU A 25 -8.61 2.81 -15.30
CA LEU A 25 -7.55 2.59 -14.32
C LEU A 25 -8.08 1.86 -13.09
N VAL A 26 -9.22 2.31 -12.55
CA VAL A 26 -9.88 1.69 -11.39
C VAL A 26 -10.27 0.26 -11.71
N ASP A 27 -10.91 0.02 -12.85
CA ASP A 27 -11.32 -1.32 -13.27
C ASP A 27 -10.11 -2.26 -13.38
N SER A 28 -9.00 -1.78 -13.93
CA SER A 28 -7.78 -2.58 -14.07
C SER A 28 -7.20 -2.96 -12.71
N ALA A 29 -7.29 -2.08 -11.72
CA ALA A 29 -6.83 -2.37 -10.37
C ALA A 29 -7.69 -3.45 -9.70
N ILE A 30 -9.01 -3.38 -9.88
CA ILE A 30 -9.95 -4.37 -9.35
C ILE A 30 -9.71 -5.74 -9.99
N GLU A 31 -9.57 -5.77 -11.31
CA GLU A 31 -9.31 -6.99 -12.06
C GLU A 31 -7.97 -7.63 -11.67
N TYR A 32 -6.96 -6.80 -11.41
CA TYR A 32 -5.66 -7.28 -10.95
C TYR A 32 -5.77 -7.97 -9.58
N ALA A 33 -6.54 -7.39 -8.65
CA ALA A 33 -6.77 -8.02 -7.35
C ALA A 33 -7.47 -9.37 -7.50
N GLU A 34 -8.44 -9.48 -8.40
CA GLU A 34 -9.11 -10.74 -8.70
C GLU A 34 -8.14 -11.78 -9.28
N GLU A 35 -7.26 -11.36 -10.16
CA GLU A 35 -6.22 -12.23 -10.73
C GLU A 35 -5.28 -12.74 -9.63
N LEU A 36 -4.87 -11.88 -8.70
CA LEU A 36 -4.02 -12.30 -7.58
C LEU A 36 -4.72 -13.28 -6.65
N ARG A 37 -6.04 -13.17 -6.49
CA ARG A 37 -6.81 -14.16 -5.72
C ARG A 37 -6.75 -15.53 -6.41
N ARG A 38 -6.92 -15.56 -7.72
CA ARG A 38 -6.86 -16.81 -8.48
C ARG A 38 -5.48 -17.44 -8.45
N SER A 39 -4.42 -16.64 -8.45
CA SER A 39 -3.04 -17.15 -8.42
C SER A 39 -2.53 -17.50 -7.03
N GLY A 40 -3.30 -17.21 -5.99
CA GLY A 40 -2.91 -17.50 -4.60
C GLY A 40 -1.99 -16.47 -3.97
N HIS A 41 -1.72 -15.36 -4.62
CA HIS A 41 -0.87 -14.31 -4.08
C HIS A 41 -1.58 -13.33 -3.16
N TYR A 42 -2.89 -13.16 -3.33
CA TYR A 42 -3.64 -12.10 -2.64
C TYR A 42 -3.90 -12.40 -1.17
N ILE A 43 -3.63 -11.41 -0.30
CA ILE A 43 -4.03 -11.44 1.11
C ILE A 43 -5.05 -10.34 1.38
N VAL A 44 -4.68 -9.09 1.15
CA VAL A 44 -5.57 -7.94 1.35
C VAL A 44 -5.07 -6.77 0.52
N SER A 45 -5.98 -5.90 0.12
CA SER A 45 -5.64 -4.63 -0.52
C SER A 45 -6.70 -3.59 -0.20
N ASN A 46 -6.29 -2.33 -0.22
CA ASN A 46 -7.22 -1.21 -0.07
C ASN A 46 -6.66 0.01 -0.79
N ALA A 47 -7.55 0.74 -1.46
CA ALA A 47 -7.27 2.08 -1.94
C ALA A 47 -7.61 3.06 -0.83
N LEU A 48 -6.90 4.18 -0.78
CA LEU A 48 -7.14 5.24 0.19
C LEU A 48 -7.79 6.44 -0.51
N GLN A 49 -8.59 7.19 0.25
CA GLN A 49 -9.13 8.46 -0.21
C GLN A 49 -8.01 9.49 -0.30
N ARG A 50 -8.31 10.65 -0.87
CA ARG A 50 -7.37 11.75 -1.06
C ARG A 50 -6.77 12.22 0.27
N THR A 51 -5.56 12.75 0.20
CA THR A 51 -4.81 13.20 1.38
C THR A 51 -5.51 14.29 2.18
N GLU A 52 -6.40 15.07 1.57
CA GLU A 52 -7.19 16.09 2.30
C GLU A 52 -8.10 15.48 3.36
N THR A 53 -8.44 14.18 3.23
CA THR A 53 -9.24 13.47 4.24
C THR A 53 -8.39 12.96 5.40
N ALA A 54 -7.06 13.04 5.31
CA ALA A 54 -6.15 12.52 6.32
C ALA A 54 -6.16 13.35 7.59
N ARG A 55 -5.77 12.71 8.68
CA ARG A 55 -5.49 13.37 9.96
C ARG A 55 -4.12 12.87 10.42
N THR A 56 -3.29 13.78 10.82
CA THR A 56 -1.97 13.46 11.36
C THR A 56 -2.00 13.65 12.86
N ILE A 57 -1.58 12.65 13.60
CA ILE A 57 -1.58 12.64 15.05
C ILE A 57 -0.14 12.57 15.54
N ARG A 58 0.22 13.48 16.46
CA ARG A 58 1.51 13.43 17.14
C ARG A 58 1.28 13.40 18.65
N VAL A 59 2.01 12.53 19.32
CA VAL A 59 2.00 12.45 20.77
C VAL A 59 3.41 12.78 21.25
N ARG A 60 3.57 13.88 21.95
CA ARG A 60 4.87 14.34 22.46
C ARG A 60 4.70 14.76 23.93
N ALA A 61 5.56 14.24 24.80
CA ALA A 61 5.52 14.53 26.23
C ALA A 61 4.12 14.31 26.83
N GLY A 62 3.42 13.27 26.38
CA GLY A 62 2.06 12.95 26.86
C GLY A 62 0.95 13.77 26.23
N GLU A 63 1.28 14.74 25.39
CA GLU A 63 0.26 15.58 24.74
C GLU A 63 -0.02 15.09 23.31
N VAL A 64 -1.31 15.07 22.96
CA VAL A 64 -1.80 14.68 21.64
C VAL A 64 -2.10 15.92 20.81
N SER A 65 -1.51 16.00 19.63
CA SER A 65 -1.86 17.04 18.66
C SER A 65 -2.35 16.37 17.37
N THR A 66 -3.37 16.97 16.75
CA THR A 66 -3.97 16.46 15.52
C THR A 66 -4.00 17.58 14.50
N SER A 67 -3.58 17.28 13.28
CA SER A 67 -3.66 18.22 12.17
C SER A 67 -4.37 17.59 10.98
N VAL A 68 -4.98 18.42 10.14
CA VAL A 68 -5.65 17.99 8.92
C VAL A 68 -4.60 17.81 7.83
N GLY A 69 -4.76 16.74 7.04
CA GLY A 69 -3.86 16.45 5.93
C GLY A 69 -2.75 15.46 6.29
N PRO A 70 -1.90 15.11 5.32
CA PRO A 70 -0.82 14.17 5.51
C PRO A 70 0.29 14.78 6.37
N PHE A 71 1.11 13.93 7.01
CA PHE A 71 2.22 14.40 7.84
C PHE A 71 3.31 15.09 7.03
N ALA A 72 3.38 14.82 5.74
CA ALA A 72 4.33 15.45 4.83
C ALA A 72 3.66 15.73 3.49
N GLU A 73 3.85 16.94 2.97
CA GLU A 73 3.34 17.34 1.66
C GLU A 73 4.40 17.06 0.62
N THR A 74 4.38 15.84 0.08
CA THR A 74 5.28 15.40 -0.98
C THR A 74 4.54 15.37 -2.30
N LYS A 75 5.28 15.37 -3.41
CA LYS A 75 4.69 15.30 -4.74
C LYS A 75 3.87 14.03 -4.91
N GLU A 76 4.41 12.92 -4.45
CA GLU A 76 3.75 11.63 -4.51
C GLU A 76 3.30 11.21 -3.12
N GLN A 77 2.04 10.81 -3.00
CA GLN A 77 1.39 10.48 -1.75
C GLN A 77 0.90 9.04 -1.75
N LEU A 78 0.90 8.41 -0.59
CA LEU A 78 0.37 7.06 -0.42
C LEU A 78 -1.10 7.04 -0.81
N GLY A 79 -1.45 6.18 -1.76
CA GLY A 79 -2.81 6.06 -2.26
C GLY A 79 -3.42 4.68 -2.11
N GLY A 80 -2.64 3.70 -1.66
CA GLY A 80 -3.15 2.35 -1.47
C GLY A 80 -2.05 1.36 -1.17
N PHE A 81 -2.44 0.11 -0.91
CA PHE A 81 -1.49 -0.95 -0.63
C PHE A 81 -2.06 -2.33 -0.96
N PHE A 82 -1.16 -3.28 -1.17
CA PHE A 82 -1.45 -4.70 -1.25
C PHE A 82 -0.58 -5.45 -0.26
N VAL A 83 -1.14 -6.47 0.38
CA VAL A 83 -0.35 -7.49 1.09
C VAL A 83 -0.48 -8.78 0.29
N ILE A 84 0.64 -9.38 -0.03
CA ILE A 84 0.68 -10.58 -0.88
C ILE A 84 1.54 -11.67 -0.26
N GLU A 85 1.27 -12.90 -0.68
CA GLU A 85 2.12 -14.06 -0.40
C GLU A 85 3.02 -14.30 -1.61
N ALA A 86 4.33 -14.42 -1.40
CA ALA A 86 5.28 -14.73 -2.45
C ALA A 86 6.44 -15.54 -1.86
N LYS A 87 7.14 -16.29 -2.69
CA LYS A 87 8.23 -17.15 -2.20
C LYS A 87 9.47 -16.36 -1.82
N ASP A 88 9.71 -15.20 -2.47
CA ASP A 88 10.87 -14.35 -2.23
C ASP A 88 10.61 -12.93 -2.75
N MET A 89 11.57 -12.04 -2.53
CA MET A 89 11.47 -10.64 -2.97
C MET A 89 11.37 -10.52 -4.49
N ASP A 90 12.09 -11.35 -5.23
CA ASP A 90 12.06 -11.28 -6.70
C ASP A 90 10.66 -11.58 -7.23
N GLU A 91 9.99 -12.59 -6.68
CA GLU A 91 8.61 -12.89 -7.05
C GLU A 91 7.67 -11.77 -6.63
N ALA A 92 7.84 -11.23 -5.41
CA ALA A 92 7.02 -10.12 -4.95
C ALA A 92 7.15 -8.89 -5.86
N CYS A 93 8.37 -8.57 -6.29
CA CYS A 93 8.61 -7.46 -7.21
C CYS A 93 7.99 -7.74 -8.59
N ALA A 94 8.08 -8.97 -9.08
CA ALA A 94 7.48 -9.33 -10.36
C ALA A 94 5.95 -9.20 -10.31
N VAL A 95 5.34 -9.61 -9.19
CA VAL A 95 3.89 -9.47 -8.98
C VAL A 95 3.52 -7.98 -8.94
N ALA A 96 4.24 -7.17 -8.16
CA ALA A 96 3.96 -5.75 -8.01
C ALA A 96 4.12 -4.98 -9.33
N ALA A 97 5.11 -5.35 -10.14
CA ALA A 97 5.38 -4.70 -11.42
C ALA A 97 4.24 -4.87 -12.43
N ARG A 98 3.40 -5.89 -12.26
CA ARG A 98 2.26 -6.13 -13.14
C ARG A 98 1.01 -5.34 -12.76
N PHE A 99 1.04 -4.61 -11.65
CA PHE A 99 -0.08 -3.77 -11.21
C PHE A 99 -0.33 -2.70 -12.29
N PRO A 100 -1.48 -2.74 -13.02
CA PRO A 100 -1.68 -1.86 -14.16
C PRO A 100 -1.55 -0.37 -13.87
N PRO A 101 -2.05 0.17 -12.72
CA PRO A 101 -1.85 1.57 -12.40
C PRO A 101 -0.40 1.99 -12.14
N ALA A 102 0.55 1.05 -12.11
CA ALA A 102 1.97 1.38 -11.89
C ALA A 102 2.52 2.34 -12.95
N ARG A 103 1.90 2.42 -14.12
CA ARG A 103 2.31 3.36 -15.19
C ARG A 103 2.20 4.82 -14.78
N VAL A 104 1.38 5.13 -13.77
CA VAL A 104 1.19 6.50 -13.24
C VAL A 104 1.46 6.58 -11.74
N ALA A 105 2.17 5.61 -11.20
CA ALA A 105 2.44 5.51 -9.77
C ALA A 105 3.85 4.98 -9.53
N VAL A 106 4.30 5.13 -8.29
CA VAL A 106 5.52 4.49 -7.80
C VAL A 106 5.13 3.43 -6.79
N ILE A 107 5.78 2.28 -6.85
CA ILE A 107 5.47 1.16 -5.96
C ILE A 107 6.71 0.80 -5.15
N GLU A 108 6.53 0.69 -3.83
CA GLU A 108 7.57 0.22 -2.93
C GLU A 108 7.17 -1.14 -2.39
N VAL A 109 8.09 -2.11 -2.44
CA VAL A 109 7.85 -3.47 -1.95
C VAL A 109 8.72 -3.72 -0.73
N ARG A 110 8.10 -4.23 0.35
CA ARG A 110 8.82 -4.58 1.59
C ARG A 110 8.35 -5.92 2.14
N PRO A 111 9.27 -6.73 2.69
CA PRO A 111 8.87 -7.90 3.49
C PRO A 111 8.11 -7.44 4.73
N VAL A 112 7.08 -8.20 5.09
CA VAL A 112 6.34 -7.96 6.33
C VAL A 112 7.14 -8.52 7.50
N GLN A 113 7.29 -7.72 8.56
CA GLN A 113 7.95 -8.15 9.79
C GLN A 113 6.93 -8.85 10.68
N GLU A 114 7.10 -10.15 10.88
CA GLU A 114 6.28 -10.91 11.81
C GLU A 114 6.74 -10.59 13.24
N LEU A 115 5.81 -10.11 14.07
CA LEU A 115 6.11 -9.77 15.46
C LEU A 115 5.54 -10.84 16.40
N THR A 116 6.35 -11.27 17.36
CA THR A 116 5.94 -12.22 18.39
C THR A 116 6.16 -11.59 19.75
N HIS A 117 5.14 -11.63 20.62
CA HIS A 117 5.26 -11.09 21.96
C HIS A 117 6.37 -11.82 22.73
N SER A 118 7.15 -11.11 23.52
CA SER A 118 8.30 -11.69 24.26
C SER A 118 7.91 -12.88 25.12
N ARG A 119 6.72 -12.87 25.73
CA ARG A 119 6.23 -13.99 26.56
C ARG A 119 6.03 -15.26 25.73
N ASP A 120 5.70 -15.14 24.45
CA ASP A 120 5.43 -16.28 23.57
C ASP A 120 6.71 -16.91 23.04
N ARG A 121 7.85 -16.23 23.23
CA ARG A 121 9.17 -16.72 22.84
C ARG A 121 9.91 -17.43 23.96
N ARG A 122 9.36 -17.42 25.19
CA ARG A 122 9.98 -18.10 26.33
C ARG A 122 9.96 -19.61 26.11
N GLY A 123 11.11 -20.23 26.33
CA GLY A 123 11.26 -21.67 26.14
C GLY A 123 11.40 -22.12 24.70
N LEU A 124 11.38 -21.20 23.74
CA LEU A 124 11.60 -21.54 22.34
C LEU A 124 13.10 -21.57 22.04
N PRO A 125 13.54 -22.45 21.11
CA PRO A 125 14.92 -22.46 20.66
C PRO A 125 15.25 -21.12 20.00
N SER A 126 16.44 -20.60 20.26
CA SER A 126 16.90 -19.35 19.66
C SER A 126 17.38 -19.57 18.22
#